data_a4e0f0affc1761e8dee2ee855af1c35f
#
_entry.id   a4e0f0affc1761e8dee2ee855af1c35f
#
_cell.length_a   1.000
_cell.length_b   1.000
_cell.length_c   1.000
_cell.angle_alpha   90.00
_cell.angle_beta   90.00
_cell.angle_gamma   90.00
#
_symmetry.space_group_name_H-M   'P 1'
#
loop_
_entity.id
_entity.type
_entity.pdbx_description
1 polymer ?
#
loop_
_entity_poly.entity_id
_entity_poly.type
_entity_poly.pdbx_seq_one_letter_code
_entity_poly.pdbx_strand_id
1 'polypeptide(L)'
;YSSLVKGDIISAYGGSMLSDIEISRSVAMKNIADVASEYGIEDKYLECYGKYKAKLSEEYIKSKENNKKGKLVLVTAINPTPAGEGKTTTLVGLGQAFKELRKNAVIALREPSLGPCFGVKGGAAGGGYAQVVPMEDINLHFTGDFHAITAANNLLAAMLDNHIMQGNALGIDTGAIIHKRCIDMNDRVLR
;
A
#
# COMPACT_ATOMS: atom_id res chain seq x y z
N TYR A 1 -4.59 -6.52 0.28
CA TYR A 1 -5.04 -5.16 -0.06
C TYR A 1 -4.68 -4.91 -1.53
N SER A 2 -5.67 -4.67 -2.38
CA SER A 2 -5.49 -4.40 -3.79
C SER A 2 -5.88 -2.95 -4.09
N SER A 3 -4.98 -2.16 -4.65
CA SER A 3 -5.31 -0.87 -5.26
C SER A 3 -5.56 -1.07 -6.75
N LEU A 4 -6.69 -0.56 -7.24
CA LEU A 4 -7.05 -0.58 -8.65
C LEU A 4 -6.39 0.61 -9.35
N VAL A 5 -5.63 0.33 -10.39
CA VAL A 5 -4.92 1.36 -11.17
C VAL A 5 -5.29 1.27 -12.64
N LYS A 6 -5.75 2.39 -13.17
CA LYS A 6 -5.89 2.60 -14.61
C LYS A 6 -4.89 3.67 -15.03
N GLY A 7 -3.78 3.27 -15.67
CA GLY A 7 -2.79 4.19 -16.21
C GLY A 7 -3.16 4.68 -17.60
N ASP A 8 -3.24 5.99 -17.81
CA ASP A 8 -3.25 6.58 -19.14
C ASP A 8 -1.81 6.86 -19.57
N ILE A 9 -1.39 6.35 -20.73
CA ILE A 9 -0.05 6.55 -21.26
C ILE A 9 -0.02 7.91 -21.95
N ILE A 10 0.87 8.78 -21.48
CA ILE A 10 1.19 10.03 -22.16
C ILE A 10 2.42 9.76 -23.04
N SER A 11 2.25 9.89 -24.36
CA SER A 11 3.36 9.90 -25.31
C SER A 11 4.07 11.25 -25.25
N ALA A 12 5.33 11.28 -24.81
CA ALA A 12 6.15 12.48 -24.78
C ALA A 12 7.37 12.31 -25.68
N TYR A 13 7.43 13.10 -26.74
CA TYR A 13 8.66 13.33 -27.51
C TYR A 13 9.14 14.76 -27.23
N GLY A 14 10.36 14.91 -26.71
CA GLY A 14 11.17 16.13 -26.76
C GLY A 14 10.89 17.18 -25.67
N GLY A 15 11.42 16.98 -24.46
CA GLY A 15 11.50 17.97 -23.41
C GLY A 15 12.38 17.46 -22.25
N SER A 16 12.85 18.31 -21.34
CA SER A 16 13.54 17.89 -20.12
C SER A 16 12.72 16.83 -19.42
N MET A 17 13.34 15.73 -18.98
CA MET A 17 12.63 14.65 -18.27
C MET A 17 11.98 15.24 -17.00
N LEU A 18 10.65 15.12 -16.91
CA LEU A 18 9.89 15.51 -15.72
C LEU A 18 10.25 14.58 -14.56
N SER A 19 10.27 15.10 -13.37
CA SER A 19 10.38 14.29 -12.15
C SER A 19 9.12 13.45 -11.92
N ASP A 20 9.24 12.38 -11.14
CA ASP A 20 8.11 11.50 -10.80
C ASP A 20 6.92 12.28 -10.21
N ILE A 21 7.19 13.29 -9.40
CA ILE A 21 6.17 14.16 -8.79
C ILE A 21 5.48 15.02 -9.86
N GLU A 22 6.22 15.61 -10.77
CA GLU A 22 5.66 16.42 -11.85
C GLU A 22 4.78 15.58 -12.76
N ILE A 23 5.22 14.37 -13.11
CA ILE A 23 4.41 13.41 -13.88
C ILE A 23 3.13 13.07 -13.11
N SER A 24 3.23 12.72 -11.84
CA SER A 24 2.07 12.38 -10.99
C SER A 24 1.05 13.51 -10.94
N ARG A 25 1.51 14.75 -10.78
CA ARG A 25 0.65 15.93 -10.70
C ARG A 25 0.04 16.37 -12.04
N SER A 26 0.64 15.94 -13.15
CA SER A 26 0.11 16.24 -14.49
C SER A 26 -1.09 15.36 -14.88
N VAL A 27 -1.34 14.27 -14.15
CA VAL A 27 -2.41 13.31 -14.47
C VAL A 27 -3.76 13.80 -13.96
N ALA A 28 -4.77 13.81 -14.83
CA ALA A 28 -6.16 14.02 -14.43
C ALA A 28 -6.68 12.76 -13.71
N MET A 29 -6.73 12.81 -12.38
CA MET A 29 -7.18 11.66 -11.57
C MET A 29 -8.69 11.45 -11.71
N LYS A 30 -9.11 10.20 -11.88
CA LYS A 30 -10.51 9.79 -11.81
C LYS A 30 -10.94 9.56 -10.36
N ASN A 31 -12.23 9.78 -10.08
CA ASN A 31 -12.80 9.37 -8.78
C ASN A 31 -12.66 7.86 -8.60
N ILE A 32 -12.35 7.41 -7.40
CA ILE A 32 -12.15 5.97 -7.13
C ILE A 32 -13.44 5.16 -7.33
N ALA A 33 -14.60 5.75 -7.11
CA ALA A 33 -15.87 5.09 -7.38
C ALA A 33 -16.07 4.84 -8.89
N ASP A 34 -15.69 5.82 -9.74
CA ASP A 34 -15.74 5.64 -11.19
C ASP A 34 -14.78 4.52 -11.65
N VAL A 35 -13.57 4.52 -11.08
CA VAL A 35 -12.59 3.45 -11.35
C VAL A 35 -13.13 2.08 -10.93
N ALA A 36 -13.71 1.97 -9.74
CA ALA A 36 -14.28 0.73 -9.23
C ALA A 36 -15.44 0.24 -10.13
N SER A 37 -16.30 1.14 -10.56
CA SER A 37 -17.42 0.85 -11.47
C SER A 37 -16.95 0.26 -12.81
N GLU A 38 -15.83 0.75 -13.36
CA GLU A 38 -15.23 0.19 -14.58
C GLU A 38 -14.83 -1.30 -14.43
N TYR A 39 -14.59 -1.76 -13.20
CA TYR A 39 -14.28 -3.16 -12.86
C TYR A 39 -15.49 -3.93 -12.32
N GLY A 40 -16.69 -3.36 -12.38
CA GLY A 40 -17.93 -3.99 -11.89
C GLY A 40 -17.99 -4.11 -10.36
N ILE A 41 -17.37 -3.18 -9.66
CA ILE A 41 -17.42 -3.09 -8.20
C ILE A 41 -18.44 -2.00 -7.84
N GLU A 42 -19.48 -2.37 -7.13
CA GLU A 42 -20.52 -1.44 -6.66
C GLU A 42 -20.03 -0.58 -5.51
N ASP A 43 -20.51 0.66 -5.43
CA ASP A 43 -20.12 1.63 -4.40
C ASP A 43 -20.32 1.13 -2.97
N LYS A 44 -21.33 0.30 -2.73
CA LYS A 44 -21.61 -0.29 -1.40
C LYS A 44 -20.46 -1.12 -0.84
N TYR A 45 -19.54 -1.56 -1.70
CA TYR A 45 -18.37 -2.34 -1.31
C TYR A 45 -17.11 -1.50 -1.14
N LEU A 46 -17.22 -0.17 -1.29
CA LEU A 46 -16.09 0.75 -1.17
C LEU A 46 -16.10 1.49 0.17
N GLU A 47 -15.00 1.41 0.86
CA GLU A 47 -14.69 2.29 2.00
C GLU A 47 -13.76 3.40 1.50
N CYS A 48 -14.35 4.55 1.11
CA CYS A 48 -13.60 5.63 0.49
C CYS A 48 -12.74 6.41 1.49
N TYR A 49 -11.49 6.64 1.10
CA TYR A 49 -10.55 7.53 1.79
C TYR A 49 -10.26 8.74 0.89
N GLY A 50 -11.13 9.73 0.95
CA GLY A 50 -11.15 10.84 0.01
C GLY A 50 -11.68 10.42 -1.36
N LYS A 51 -11.30 11.18 -2.41
CA LYS A 51 -11.83 10.99 -3.76
C LYS A 51 -11.13 9.92 -4.59
N TYR A 52 -9.89 9.56 -4.24
CA TYR A 52 -8.98 8.85 -5.13
C TYR A 52 -8.47 7.52 -4.57
N LYS A 53 -8.88 7.16 -3.35
CA LYS A 53 -8.49 5.93 -2.67
C LYS A 53 -9.69 5.28 -2.00
N ALA A 54 -9.72 3.96 -1.97
CA ALA A 54 -10.72 3.20 -1.23
C ALA A 54 -10.15 1.84 -0.80
N LYS A 55 -10.74 1.28 0.24
CA LYS A 55 -10.62 -0.14 0.57
C LYS A 55 -11.82 -0.90 0.04
N LEU A 56 -11.64 -2.18 -0.24
CA LEU A 56 -12.72 -3.09 -0.56
C LEU A 56 -13.25 -3.71 0.73
N SER A 57 -14.57 -3.75 0.89
CA SER A 57 -15.20 -4.38 2.03
C SER A 57 -14.88 -5.88 2.09
N GLU A 58 -14.84 -6.42 3.29
CA GLU A 58 -14.63 -7.86 3.50
C GLU A 58 -15.75 -8.70 2.84
N GLU A 59 -16.96 -8.17 2.81
CA GLU A 59 -18.11 -8.79 2.15
C GLU A 59 -17.85 -9.00 0.64
N TYR A 60 -17.30 -7.99 -0.03
CA TYR A 60 -16.93 -8.12 -1.44
C TYR A 60 -15.88 -9.20 -1.66
N ILE A 61 -14.84 -9.23 -0.82
CA ILE A 61 -13.77 -10.22 -0.92
C ILE A 61 -14.35 -11.64 -0.77
N LYS A 62 -15.16 -11.86 0.27
CA LYS A 62 -15.84 -13.14 0.52
C LYS A 62 -16.74 -13.55 -0.65
N SER A 63 -17.46 -12.61 -1.26
CA SER A 63 -18.33 -12.90 -2.40
C SER A 63 -17.57 -13.41 -3.63
N LYS A 64 -16.26 -13.18 -3.72
CA LYS A 64 -15.42 -13.58 -4.85
C LYS A 64 -14.59 -14.85 -4.61
N GLU A 65 -14.57 -15.39 -3.41
CA GLU A 65 -13.74 -16.56 -3.04
C GLU A 65 -13.96 -17.78 -3.95
N ASN A 66 -15.20 -18.02 -4.35
CA ASN A 66 -15.58 -19.16 -5.18
C ASN A 66 -15.58 -18.85 -6.70
N ASN A 67 -15.17 -17.66 -7.09
CA ASN A 67 -15.13 -17.30 -8.50
C ASN A 67 -13.96 -18.01 -9.21
N LYS A 68 -14.11 -18.15 -10.55
CA LYS A 68 -13.03 -18.66 -11.38
C LYS A 68 -11.77 -17.79 -11.20
N LYS A 69 -10.68 -18.43 -10.80
CA LYS A 69 -9.41 -17.75 -10.61
C LYS A 69 -8.77 -17.37 -11.94
N GLY A 70 -8.23 -16.17 -12.02
CA GLY A 70 -7.42 -15.70 -13.13
C GLY A 70 -6.02 -16.31 -13.13
N LYS A 71 -5.20 -15.90 -14.10
CA LYS A 71 -3.79 -16.25 -14.15
C LYS A 71 -3.01 -15.32 -13.21
N LEU A 72 -2.10 -15.89 -12.42
CA LEU A 72 -1.20 -15.14 -11.57
C LEU A 72 0.14 -14.95 -12.27
N VAL A 73 0.61 -13.70 -12.33
CA VAL A 73 1.96 -13.34 -12.82
C VAL A 73 2.72 -12.74 -11.65
N LEU A 74 3.82 -13.38 -11.26
CA LEU A 74 4.68 -12.89 -10.19
C LEU A 74 5.84 -12.10 -10.78
N VAL A 75 6.01 -10.84 -10.33
CA VAL A 75 7.19 -10.02 -10.63
C VAL A 75 8.08 -9.98 -9.39
N THR A 76 9.28 -10.50 -9.49
CA THR A 76 10.23 -10.60 -8.39
C THR A 76 11.65 -10.29 -8.85
N ALA A 77 12.60 -10.23 -7.92
CA ALA A 77 14.02 -10.08 -8.19
C ALA A 77 14.81 -11.16 -7.44
N ILE A 78 15.95 -11.56 -7.99
CA ILE A 78 16.81 -12.60 -7.43
C ILE A 78 17.48 -12.11 -6.16
N ASN A 79 18.09 -10.91 -6.21
CA ASN A 79 18.82 -10.33 -5.08
C ASN A 79 18.34 -8.91 -4.80
N PRO A 80 18.29 -8.46 -3.53
CA PRO A 80 18.06 -7.06 -3.20
C PRO A 80 19.29 -6.22 -3.53
N THR A 81 19.07 -4.97 -3.97
CA THR A 81 20.13 -3.98 -4.18
C THR A 81 19.81 -2.69 -3.40
N PRO A 82 20.83 -1.89 -3.01
CA PRO A 82 20.59 -0.64 -2.30
C PRO A 82 19.70 0.36 -3.07
N ALA A 83 19.83 0.39 -4.41
CA ALA A 83 19.05 1.28 -5.27
C ALA A 83 17.62 0.76 -5.56
N GLY A 84 17.33 -0.49 -5.20
CA GLY A 84 16.11 -1.18 -5.61
C GLY A 84 16.23 -1.83 -7.00
N GLU A 85 15.36 -2.78 -7.29
CA GLU A 85 15.42 -3.61 -8.52
C GLU A 85 14.34 -3.25 -9.53
N GLY A 86 13.57 -2.20 -9.30
CA GLY A 86 12.51 -1.75 -10.21
C GLY A 86 11.29 -2.67 -10.29
N LYS A 87 11.09 -3.58 -9.32
CA LYS A 87 9.94 -4.52 -9.33
C LYS A 87 8.60 -3.82 -9.48
N THR A 88 8.37 -2.77 -8.72
CA THR A 88 7.11 -2.02 -8.74
C THR A 88 6.93 -1.32 -10.07
N THR A 89 7.94 -0.62 -10.58
CA THR A 89 7.90 0.08 -11.87
C THR A 89 7.63 -0.90 -13.01
N THR A 90 8.32 -2.05 -13.01
CA THR A 90 8.10 -3.12 -14.00
C THR A 90 6.66 -3.67 -13.91
N LEU A 91 6.16 -3.90 -12.70
CA LEU A 91 4.80 -4.44 -12.52
C LEU A 91 3.73 -3.45 -12.97
N VAL A 92 3.88 -2.16 -12.66
CA VAL A 92 2.97 -1.12 -13.11
C VAL A 92 3.00 -0.99 -14.63
N GLY A 93 4.21 -0.92 -15.23
CA GLY A 93 4.37 -0.89 -16.68
C GLY A 93 3.77 -2.10 -17.38
N LEU A 94 3.90 -3.30 -16.80
CA LEU A 94 3.26 -4.51 -17.31
C LEU A 94 1.72 -4.39 -17.27
N GLY A 95 1.16 -3.85 -16.19
CA GLY A 95 -0.29 -3.60 -16.09
C GLY A 95 -0.79 -2.61 -17.13
N GLN A 96 -0.02 -1.53 -17.40
CA GLN A 96 -0.31 -0.60 -18.48
C GLN A 96 -0.29 -1.29 -19.85
N ALA A 97 0.70 -2.14 -20.11
CA ALA A 97 0.79 -2.92 -21.34
C ALA A 97 -0.42 -3.86 -21.52
N PHE A 98 -0.89 -4.50 -20.46
CA PHE A 98 -2.12 -5.30 -20.53
C PHE A 98 -3.34 -4.46 -20.91
N LYS A 99 -3.43 -3.23 -20.39
CA LYS A 99 -4.50 -2.31 -20.78
C LYS A 99 -4.47 -1.99 -22.27
N GLU A 100 -3.29 -1.67 -22.82
CA GLU A 100 -3.13 -1.41 -24.26
C GLU A 100 -3.52 -2.62 -25.11
N LEU A 101 -3.22 -3.82 -24.65
CA LEU A 101 -3.64 -5.07 -25.27
C LEU A 101 -5.12 -5.42 -25.01
N ARG A 102 -5.89 -4.54 -24.37
CA ARG A 102 -7.29 -4.76 -23.98
C ARG A 102 -7.50 -6.04 -23.17
N LYS A 103 -6.55 -6.37 -22.31
CA LYS A 103 -6.63 -7.49 -21.37
C LYS A 103 -7.02 -6.99 -19.99
N ASN A 104 -7.94 -7.71 -19.34
CA ASN A 104 -8.28 -7.43 -17.96
C ASN A 104 -7.15 -7.90 -17.05
N ALA A 105 -6.54 -6.98 -16.34
CA ALA A 105 -5.51 -7.25 -15.36
C ALA A 105 -5.72 -6.39 -14.12
N VAL A 106 -5.41 -6.96 -12.97
CA VAL A 106 -5.37 -6.26 -11.67
C VAL A 106 -3.95 -6.36 -11.16
N ILE A 107 -3.39 -5.24 -10.73
CA ILE A 107 -2.06 -5.17 -10.15
C ILE A 107 -2.20 -5.25 -8.64
N ALA A 108 -1.53 -6.23 -8.02
CA ALA A 108 -1.41 -6.33 -6.57
C ALA A 108 -0.01 -5.86 -6.17
N LEU A 109 0.06 -4.72 -5.53
CA LEU A 109 1.29 -4.13 -5.02
C LEU A 109 1.36 -4.24 -3.50
N ARG A 110 2.57 -4.39 -2.98
CA ARG A 110 2.79 -4.17 -1.56
C ARG A 110 2.68 -2.67 -1.28
N GLU A 111 1.82 -2.31 -0.34
CA GLU A 111 1.70 -0.92 0.10
C GLU A 111 2.99 -0.47 0.80
N PRO A 112 3.53 0.71 0.47
CA PRO A 112 4.67 1.26 1.18
C PRO A 112 4.27 1.72 2.57
N SER A 113 5.23 1.69 3.47
CA SER A 113 5.22 2.53 4.67
C SER A 113 6.12 3.76 4.44
N LEU A 114 6.47 4.47 5.48
CA LEU A 114 7.28 5.72 5.41
C LEU A 114 8.69 5.57 4.81
N GLY A 115 9.08 4.37 4.34
CA GLY A 115 10.40 4.11 3.75
C GLY A 115 10.84 5.07 2.64
N PRO A 116 9.98 5.44 1.68
CA PRO A 116 10.32 6.42 0.65
C PRO A 116 10.65 7.82 1.19
N CYS A 117 10.13 8.19 2.35
CA CYS A 117 10.37 9.49 2.98
C CYS A 117 11.71 9.56 3.73
N PHE A 118 12.28 8.42 4.12
CA PHE A 118 13.46 8.33 4.98
C PHE A 118 14.66 7.63 4.33
N GLY A 119 14.57 7.22 3.08
CA GLY A 119 15.65 6.48 2.45
C GLY A 119 15.71 6.60 0.93
N VAL A 120 16.78 6.04 0.38
CA VAL A 120 17.05 5.97 -1.07
C VAL A 120 16.18 4.91 -1.76
N LYS A 121 15.31 4.22 -1.02
CA LYS A 121 14.45 3.18 -1.55
C LYS A 121 13.41 3.82 -2.46
N GLY A 122 13.34 3.38 -3.71
CA GLY A 122 12.39 3.86 -4.69
C GLY A 122 10.96 3.82 -4.17
N GLY A 123 10.12 4.76 -4.61
CA GLY A 123 8.73 4.85 -4.21
C GLY A 123 8.00 3.55 -4.52
N ALA A 124 7.10 3.13 -3.64
CA ALA A 124 6.30 1.95 -3.87
C ALA A 124 5.15 2.20 -4.87
N ALA A 125 5.01 3.42 -5.33
CA ALA A 125 4.07 3.79 -6.39
C ALA A 125 4.62 3.58 -7.81
N GLY A 126 5.85 3.08 -7.99
CA GLY A 126 6.53 3.00 -9.29
C GLY A 126 7.36 4.25 -9.57
N GLY A 127 7.64 4.55 -10.84
CA GLY A 127 8.41 5.72 -11.24
C GLY A 127 8.21 6.07 -12.71
N GLY A 128 8.56 7.30 -13.08
CA GLY A 128 8.32 7.83 -14.41
C GLY A 128 6.84 7.77 -14.77
N TYR A 129 6.56 7.32 -15.97
CA TYR A 129 5.17 7.11 -16.43
C TYR A 129 4.55 5.78 -15.96
N ALA A 130 5.34 4.89 -15.36
CA ALA A 130 4.87 3.64 -14.79
C ALA A 130 4.66 3.81 -13.27
N GLN A 131 3.69 4.61 -12.87
CA GLN A 131 3.40 4.86 -11.47
C GLN A 131 1.90 4.84 -11.15
N VAL A 132 1.61 4.64 -9.86
CA VAL A 132 0.26 4.68 -9.27
C VAL A 132 0.02 6.05 -8.69
N VAL A 133 -1.15 6.63 -8.99
CA VAL A 133 -1.56 7.91 -8.43
C VAL A 133 -2.77 7.74 -7.49
N PRO A 134 -2.89 8.55 -6.45
CA PRO A 134 -2.04 9.65 -5.99
C PRO A 134 -0.74 9.15 -5.34
N MET A 135 0.40 9.43 -5.95
CA MET A 135 1.70 8.93 -5.52
C MET A 135 2.10 9.42 -4.13
N GLU A 136 1.91 10.72 -3.88
CA GLU A 136 2.28 11.34 -2.60
C GLU A 136 1.53 10.71 -1.43
N ASP A 137 0.23 10.56 -1.55
CA ASP A 137 -0.62 9.97 -0.50
C ASP A 137 -0.26 8.49 -0.24
N ILE A 138 0.03 7.75 -1.31
CA ILE A 138 0.39 6.32 -1.21
C ILE A 138 1.75 6.16 -0.54
N ASN A 139 2.73 7.00 -0.88
CA ASN A 139 4.07 6.96 -0.30
C ASN A 139 4.12 7.50 1.14
N LEU A 140 3.21 8.39 1.52
CA LEU A 140 3.16 9.00 2.85
C LEU A 140 2.40 8.17 3.89
N HIS A 141 2.10 6.92 3.61
CA HIS A 141 1.52 6.04 4.59
C HIS A 141 -0.01 6.09 4.69
N PHE A 142 -0.65 5.40 3.78
CA PHE A 142 -2.09 5.19 3.87
C PHE A 142 -2.45 4.12 4.92
N THR A 143 -1.86 2.91 4.83
CA THR A 143 -2.07 1.81 5.79
C THR A 143 -0.89 0.84 5.89
N GLY A 144 0.29 1.10 5.55
CA GLY A 144 1.39 0.16 5.32
C GLY A 144 1.78 -0.78 6.48
N ASP A 145 2.69 -1.70 6.21
CA ASP A 145 3.14 -2.77 7.12
C ASP A 145 3.62 -2.23 8.46
N PHE A 146 4.39 -1.15 8.49
CA PHE A 146 4.92 -0.61 9.74
C PHE A 146 3.82 -0.04 10.64
N HIS A 147 2.79 0.58 10.05
CA HIS A 147 1.63 1.00 10.83
C HIS A 147 0.91 -0.20 11.45
N ALA A 148 0.67 -1.23 10.66
CA ALA A 148 0.00 -2.44 11.14
C ALA A 148 0.81 -3.12 12.26
N ILE A 149 2.12 -3.28 12.07
CA ILE A 149 3.01 -3.91 13.06
C ILE A 149 3.09 -3.05 14.33
N THR A 150 3.21 -1.73 14.19
CA THR A 150 3.28 -0.81 15.32
C THR A 150 1.98 -0.83 16.11
N ALA A 151 0.84 -0.78 15.44
CA ALA A 151 -0.47 -0.85 16.10
C ALA A 151 -0.67 -2.17 16.83
N ALA A 152 -0.33 -3.30 16.21
CA ALA A 152 -0.42 -4.62 16.82
C ALA A 152 0.52 -4.77 18.03
N ASN A 153 1.75 -4.32 17.91
CA ASN A 153 2.74 -4.36 19.01
C ASN A 153 2.32 -3.47 20.18
N ASN A 154 1.84 -2.26 19.92
CA ASN A 154 1.39 -1.35 20.97
C ASN A 154 0.12 -1.87 21.67
N LEU A 155 -0.79 -2.50 20.93
CA LEU A 155 -1.95 -3.16 21.54
C LEU A 155 -1.51 -4.28 22.47
N LEU A 156 -0.61 -5.17 22.02
CA LEU A 156 -0.07 -6.25 22.85
C LEU A 156 0.60 -5.72 24.12
N ALA A 157 1.43 -4.66 24.00
CA ALA A 157 2.07 -4.03 25.15
C ALA A 157 1.05 -3.46 26.13
N ALA A 158 0.02 -2.77 25.65
CA ALA A 158 -1.05 -2.23 26.48
C ALA A 158 -1.85 -3.33 27.19
N MET A 159 -2.15 -4.43 26.50
CA MET A 159 -2.85 -5.58 27.10
C MET A 159 -2.00 -6.25 28.19
N LEU A 160 -0.69 -6.40 27.97
CA LEU A 160 0.24 -6.95 28.94
C LEU A 160 0.30 -6.09 30.21
N ASP A 161 0.49 -4.80 30.06
CA ASP A 161 0.54 -3.85 31.18
C ASP A 161 -0.77 -3.85 31.97
N ASN A 162 -1.89 -3.77 31.26
CA ASN A 162 -3.20 -3.77 31.90
C ASN A 162 -3.44 -5.08 32.66
N HIS A 163 -3.05 -6.23 32.09
CA HIS A 163 -3.20 -7.53 32.75
C HIS A 163 -2.41 -7.58 34.07
N ILE A 164 -1.16 -7.11 34.05
CA ILE A 164 -0.30 -7.06 35.25
C ILE A 164 -0.91 -6.14 36.30
N MET A 165 -1.36 -4.94 35.92
CA MET A 165 -1.95 -3.96 36.83
C MET A 165 -3.30 -4.41 37.41
N GLN A 166 -4.05 -5.24 36.68
CA GLN A 166 -5.37 -5.74 37.11
C GLN A 166 -5.30 -7.07 37.90
N GLY A 167 -4.14 -7.38 38.49
CA GLY A 167 -3.98 -8.51 39.39
C GLY A 167 -3.26 -9.72 38.82
N ASN A 168 -2.77 -9.65 37.57
CA ASN A 168 -1.89 -10.63 36.97
C ASN A 168 -2.40 -12.09 37.11
N ALA A 169 -3.64 -12.34 36.76
CA ALA A 169 -4.31 -13.64 36.93
C ALA A 169 -3.59 -14.81 36.23
N LEU A 170 -2.80 -14.52 35.17
CA LEU A 170 -1.97 -15.51 34.47
C LEU A 170 -0.63 -15.77 35.15
N GLY A 171 -0.28 -15.04 36.22
CA GLY A 171 0.97 -15.20 36.93
C GLY A 171 2.21 -14.88 36.08
N ILE A 172 2.12 -13.87 35.21
CA ILE A 172 3.25 -13.46 34.36
C ILE A 172 4.39 -12.94 35.23
N ASP A 173 5.57 -13.53 35.07
CA ASP A 173 6.77 -13.03 35.75
C ASP A 173 7.21 -11.71 35.15
N THR A 174 7.01 -10.63 35.89
CA THR A 174 7.35 -9.27 35.45
C THR A 174 8.85 -9.05 35.23
N GLY A 175 9.70 -9.85 35.90
CA GLY A 175 11.15 -9.82 35.73
C GLY A 175 11.62 -10.52 34.44
N ALA A 176 10.78 -11.38 33.86
CA ALA A 176 11.10 -12.13 32.64
C ALA A 176 10.52 -11.48 31.37
N ILE A 177 9.89 -10.31 31.47
CA ILE A 177 9.31 -9.64 30.30
C ILE A 177 10.43 -9.02 29.46
N ILE A 178 10.65 -9.60 28.27
CA ILE A 178 11.63 -9.11 27.27
C ILE A 178 10.97 -8.42 26.08
N HIS A 179 9.65 -8.26 26.11
CA HIS A 179 8.88 -7.61 25.06
C HIS A 179 9.29 -6.14 24.91
N LYS A 180 9.72 -5.76 23.70
CA LYS A 180 10.13 -4.37 23.42
C LYS A 180 8.97 -3.64 22.72
N ARG A 181 8.69 -2.43 23.18
CA ARG A 181 7.68 -1.57 22.56
C ARG A 181 8.20 -0.91 21.31
N CYS A 182 7.32 -0.71 20.33
CA CYS A 182 7.59 0.24 19.27
C CYS A 182 7.50 1.66 19.81
N ILE A 183 8.42 2.52 19.38
CA ILE A 183 8.42 3.93 19.77
C ILE A 183 7.18 4.60 19.20
N ASP A 184 6.37 5.17 20.07
CA ASP A 184 5.34 6.13 19.71
C ASP A 184 5.89 7.55 19.99
N MET A 185 5.82 8.43 18.99
CA MET A 185 6.31 9.82 19.12
C MET A 185 5.58 10.61 20.21
N ASN A 186 4.42 10.15 20.63
CA ASN A 186 3.63 10.74 21.73
C ASN A 186 3.91 10.11 23.10
N ASP A 187 4.82 9.15 23.19
CA ASP A 187 5.14 8.49 24.45
C ASP A 187 5.84 9.48 25.40
N ARG A 188 5.22 9.72 26.55
CA ARG A 188 5.76 10.66 27.55
C ARG A 188 7.08 10.21 28.17
N VAL A 189 7.39 8.91 28.10
CA VAL A 189 8.66 8.36 28.60
C VAL A 189 9.85 8.81 27.75
N LEU A 190 9.61 9.26 26.54
CA LEU A 190 10.65 9.77 25.63
C LEU A 190 10.93 11.28 25.80
N ARG A 191 10.27 11.95 26.72
CA ARG A 191 10.41 13.40 26.95
C ARG A 191 11.27 13.72 28.15
#